data_c0f996036d43df45181ba481cdb8832f
#
_entry.id   c0f996036d43df45181ba481cdb8832f
#
_cell.length_a   1.000
_cell.length_b   1.000
_cell.length_c   1.000
_cell.angle_alpha   90.00
_cell.angle_beta   90.00
_cell.angle_gamma   90.00
#
_symmetry.space_group_name_H-M   'P 1'
#
loop_
_entity.id
_entity.type
_entity.pdbx_description
1 polymer ?
#
loop_
_entity_poly.entity_id
_entity_poly.type
_entity_poly.pdbx_seq_one_letter_code
_entity_poly.pdbx_strand_id
1 'polypeptide(L)' 'MNTPFLKTPHCPASQTKTKVVILVAEGVSLTTISTTLEPFQQANKLLGWEKFNLTLVSITEKNPVTSAGVPVPCQ' A
#
# COMPACT_ATOMS: atom_id res chain seq x y z
N MET A 1 -26.40 6.62 -15.67
CA MET A 1 -25.10 7.21 -15.56
C MET A 1 -24.01 6.18 -15.82
N ASN A 2 -23.03 6.56 -16.53
CA ASN A 2 -21.99 5.65 -16.89
C ASN A 2 -20.80 5.76 -15.94
N THR A 3 -20.42 4.66 -15.36
CA THR A 3 -19.29 4.64 -14.45
C THR A 3 -18.13 3.95 -15.15
N PRO A 4 -17.05 4.65 -15.41
CA PRO A 4 -15.96 4.08 -16.18
C PRO A 4 -15.42 2.78 -15.58
N PHE A 5 -15.35 2.69 -14.27
CA PHE A 5 -14.77 1.49 -13.68
C PHE A 5 -15.64 0.27 -13.86
N LEU A 6 -16.90 0.44 -14.21
CA LEU A 6 -17.77 -0.70 -14.44
C LEU A 6 -17.50 -1.39 -15.75
N LYS A 7 -16.96 -0.68 -16.71
CA LYS A 7 -16.78 -1.25 -18.02
C LYS A 7 -15.39 -1.79 -18.28
N THR A 8 -14.42 -1.46 -17.47
CA THR A 8 -13.07 -1.92 -17.73
C THR A 8 -12.37 -2.38 -16.47
N PRO A 9 -12.71 -3.55 -15.98
CA PRO A 9 -11.96 -4.12 -14.87
C PRO A 9 -10.61 -4.67 -15.30
N HIS A 10 -10.40 -4.83 -16.58
CA HIS A 10 -9.15 -5.39 -17.07
C HIS A 10 -8.04 -4.36 -17.10
N CYS A 11 -6.82 -4.83 -17.26
CA CYS A 11 -5.66 -3.98 -17.37
C CYS A 11 -5.58 -3.42 -18.77
N PRO A 12 -5.79 -2.14 -18.96
CA PRO A 12 -5.60 -1.56 -20.28
C PRO A 12 -4.12 -1.53 -20.64
N ALA A 13 -3.84 -1.52 -21.92
CA ALA A 13 -2.46 -1.49 -22.38
C ALA A 13 -1.73 -0.25 -21.89
N SER A 14 -2.46 0.81 -21.66
CA SER A 14 -1.89 2.07 -21.20
C SER A 14 -1.97 2.23 -19.68
N GLN A 15 -2.23 1.17 -18.97
CA GLN A 15 -2.36 1.25 -17.52
C GLN A 15 -1.09 1.79 -16.89
N THR A 16 -1.27 2.55 -15.85
CA THR A 16 -0.17 3.12 -15.09
C THR A 16 -0.29 2.68 -13.65
N LYS A 17 0.80 2.21 -13.10
CA LYS A 17 0.84 1.87 -11.69
C LYS A 17 0.96 3.13 -10.86
N THR A 18 0.28 3.14 -9.73
CA THR A 18 0.34 4.24 -8.80
C THR A 18 1.30 3.87 -7.68
N LYS A 19 2.31 4.68 -7.50
CA LYS A 19 3.26 4.44 -6.42
C LYS A 19 2.74 5.08 -5.14
N VAL A 20 2.61 4.29 -4.10
CA VAL A 20 2.14 4.76 -2.80
C VAL A 20 3.28 4.61 -1.82
N VAL A 21 3.71 5.72 -1.25
CA VAL A 21 4.81 5.72 -0.28
C VAL A 21 4.22 6.00 1.10
N ILE A 22 4.51 5.12 2.04
CA ILE A 22 4.01 5.24 3.39
C ILE A 22 5.18 5.48 4.33
N LEU A 23 5.15 6.61 5.02
CA LEU A 23 6.18 6.94 6.00
C LEU A 23 5.84 6.25 7.32
N VAL A 24 6.81 5.54 7.85
CA VAL A 24 6.62 4.76 9.07
C VAL A 24 7.50 5.34 10.17
N ALA A 25 6.87 5.67 11.28
CA ALA A 25 7.57 6.24 12.42
C ALA A 25 7.83 5.17 13.47
N GLU A 26 8.83 5.41 14.30
CA GLU A 26 9.12 4.56 15.45
C GLU A 26 7.92 4.52 16.38
N GLY A 27 7.60 3.34 16.89
CA GLY A 27 6.49 3.18 17.82
C GLY A 27 5.11 3.12 17.17
N VAL A 28 5.05 3.09 15.85
CA VAL A 28 3.77 3.01 15.14
C VAL A 28 3.02 1.74 15.53
N SER A 29 1.71 1.82 15.56
CA SER A 29 0.88 0.65 15.86
C SER A 29 0.86 -0.29 14.67
N LEU A 30 1.02 -1.59 14.93
CA LEU A 30 0.94 -2.60 13.90
C LEU A 30 -0.43 -2.58 13.22
N THR A 31 -1.47 -2.34 14.00
CA THR A 31 -2.82 -2.22 13.47
C THR A 31 -2.93 -1.06 12.48
N THR A 32 -2.28 0.05 12.81
CA THR A 32 -2.29 1.21 11.92
C THR A 32 -1.64 0.88 10.57
N ILE A 33 -0.52 0.16 10.61
CA ILE A 33 0.15 -0.24 9.38
C ILE A 33 -0.77 -1.14 8.56
N SER A 34 -1.34 -2.16 9.18
CA SER A 34 -2.24 -3.07 8.49
C SER A 34 -3.43 -2.36 7.90
N THR A 35 -4.05 -1.48 8.67
CA THR A 35 -5.24 -0.76 8.23
C THR A 35 -4.92 0.17 7.05
N THR A 36 -3.70 0.67 7.02
CA THR A 36 -3.27 1.56 5.93
C THR A 36 -2.98 0.78 4.66
N LEU A 37 -2.34 -0.38 4.78
CA LEU A 37 -1.94 -1.18 3.62
C LEU A 37 -3.08 -2.00 3.02
N GLU A 38 -3.97 -2.49 3.86
CA GLU A 38 -5.01 -3.43 3.45
C GLU A 38 -5.87 -2.94 2.29
N PRO A 39 -6.39 -1.72 2.32
CA PRO A 39 -7.25 -1.26 1.23
C PRO A 39 -6.55 -1.33 -0.13
N PHE A 40 -5.29 -0.96 -0.19
CA PHE A 40 -4.55 -0.99 -1.45
C PHE A 40 -4.31 -2.41 -1.92
N GLN A 41 -3.98 -3.30 -0.99
CA GLN A 41 -3.75 -4.70 -1.32
C GLN A 41 -5.02 -5.37 -1.79
N GLN A 42 -6.14 -5.07 -1.15
CA GLN A 42 -7.44 -5.60 -1.56
C GLN A 42 -7.82 -5.08 -2.94
N ALA A 43 -7.56 -3.80 -3.20
CA ALA A 43 -7.84 -3.24 -4.50
C ALA A 43 -7.03 -3.94 -5.59
N ASN A 44 -5.76 -4.20 -5.34
CA ASN A 44 -4.92 -4.92 -6.29
C ASN A 44 -5.50 -6.30 -6.59
N LYS A 45 -5.94 -6.99 -5.54
CA LYS A 45 -6.53 -8.32 -5.71
C LYS A 45 -7.79 -8.28 -6.56
N LEU A 46 -8.66 -7.32 -6.29
CA LEU A 46 -9.92 -7.21 -7.01
C LEU A 46 -9.70 -6.83 -8.47
N LEU A 47 -8.68 -6.04 -8.72
CA LEU A 47 -8.37 -5.63 -10.10
C LEU A 47 -7.66 -6.72 -10.89
N GLY A 48 -7.02 -7.64 -10.20
CA GLY A 48 -6.28 -8.70 -10.85
C GLY A 48 -4.90 -8.29 -11.32
N TRP A 49 -4.43 -7.11 -10.91
CA TRP A 49 -3.09 -6.66 -11.22
C TRP A 49 -2.66 -5.64 -10.17
N GLU A 50 -1.37 -5.38 -10.12
CA GLU A 50 -0.81 -4.50 -9.10
C GLU A 50 -0.90 -3.04 -9.54
N LYS A 51 -2.05 -2.43 -9.32
CA LYS A 51 -2.22 -1.02 -9.64
C LYS A 51 -1.47 -0.15 -8.64
N PHE A 52 -1.49 -0.53 -7.37
CA PHE A 52 -0.84 0.23 -6.31
C PHE A 52 0.45 -0.46 -5.91
N ASN A 53 1.54 0.23 -6.11
CA ASN A 53 2.85 -0.25 -5.72
C ASN A 53 3.18 0.38 -4.37
N LEU A 54 3.18 -0.43 -3.33
CA LEU A 54 3.33 0.06 -1.97
C LEU A 54 4.78 0.01 -1.53
N THR A 55 5.24 1.11 -0.95
CA THR A 55 6.60 1.20 -0.44
C THR A 55 6.56 1.79 0.96
N LEU A 56 7.18 1.12 1.89
CA LEU A 56 7.30 1.61 3.26
C LEU A 56 8.65 2.29 3.40
N VAL A 57 8.63 3.50 3.91
CA VAL A 57 9.85 4.29 4.07
C VAL A 57 9.95 4.72 5.53
N SER A 58 11.11 4.47 6.12
CA SER A 58 11.36 4.87 7.48
C SER A 58 11.75 6.35 7.53
N ILE A 59 11.31 7.02 8.57
CA ILE A 59 11.69 8.41 8.80
C ILE A 59 13.16 8.50 9.19
N THR A 60 13.67 7.42 9.79
CA THR A 60 15.07 7.34 10.18
C THR A 60 15.77 6.33 9.30
N GLU A 61 17.07 6.15 9.49
CA GLU A 61 17.83 5.19 8.71
C GLU A 61 17.64 3.76 9.16
N LYS A 62 16.94 3.56 10.28
CA LYS A 62 16.73 2.23 10.82
C LYS A 62 15.30 1.79 10.57
N ASN A 63 15.12 0.49 10.53
CA ASN A 63 13.75 -0.05 10.49
C ASN A 63 13.05 0.29 11.77
N PRO A 64 11.89 0.95 11.71
CA PRO A 64 11.17 1.29 12.93
C PRO A 64 10.61 0.05 13.60
N VAL A 65 10.48 0.12 14.90
CA VAL A 65 9.89 -0.96 15.69
C VAL A 65 8.50 -0.51 16.11
N THR A 66 7.51 -1.36 15.88
CA THR A 66 6.13 -1.04 16.23
C THR A 66 5.96 -1.01 17.75
N SER A 67 4.82 -0.49 18.20
CA SER A 67 4.49 -0.50 19.62
C SER A 67 4.36 -1.91 20.18
N ALA A 68 4.18 -2.89 19.30
CA ALA A 68 4.13 -4.30 19.69
C ALA A 68 5.51 -4.97 19.70
N GLY A 69 6.56 -4.22 19.41
CA GLY A 69 7.91 -4.76 19.39
C GLY A 69 8.30 -5.46 18.09
N VAL A 70 7.53 -5.29 17.04
CA VAL A 70 7.78 -5.95 15.76
C VAL A 70 8.49 -4.97 14.83
N PRO A 71 9.69 -5.31 14.32
CA PRO A 71 10.36 -4.42 13.37
C PRO A 71 9.65 -4.41 12.04
N VAL A 72 9.64 -3.26 11.40
CA VAL A 72 9.01 -3.07 10.09
C VAL A 72 10.10 -2.84 9.06
N PRO A 73 10.26 -3.75 8.10
CA PRO A 73 11.27 -3.55 7.05
C PRO A 73 10.85 -2.37 6.17
N CYS A 74 11.75 -1.43 6.02
CA CYS A 74 11.51 -0.24 5.20
C CYS A 74 12.68 -0.05 4.25
N GLN A 75 12.40 0.74 3.24
CA GLN A 75 13.44 1.12 2.30
C GLN A 75 14.08 2.43 2.68
#